data_cca713586cd78883d0487ee35c759220
#
_entry.id   cca713586cd78883d0487ee35c759220
#
_cell.length_a   1.000
_cell.length_b   1.000
_cell.length_c   1.000
_cell.angle_alpha   90.00
_cell.angle_beta   90.00
_cell.angle_gamma   90.00
#
_symmetry.space_group_name_H-M   'P 1'
#
loop_
_entity.id
_entity.type
_entity.pdbx_description
1 polymer ?
#
loop_
_entity_poly.entity_id
_entity_poly.type
_entity_poly.pdbx_seq_one_letter_code
_entity_poly.pdbx_strand_id
1 'polypeptide(L)'
;MKSMNRMKAIRRITTLVMLFIIIFCFAVTGFDMNVIIKRGSQAVLFIKRMFPPDTGYCGKIIEPLIKTVQMSIAGTFIGAVFGLFTAFLYAGNLIKKSYVRIVVRVIVQCVRTIPVLILALVATFIWGLGAAAGTIAIAVSTWAVMARIGGEDIESLTLKPYEAVTAIGAGKFKAFSRTVIVELLPGYLSNSLYVLEANIRHAAILGYVGAGGIGLLLNEKISWREYSRVGMILVMLFVAVLVIEGISTFLKAYLDGRIKRNTTANVIISVCIMVFFVYSLSAVKDVSTSKLGIKVVGAIMHGITHPDWEYMFMTGKSGVMYLMLETIAIAVAGTCAGAVFAVILTLINSRKFIPAPMAFIGRLVVMAIRTVPVYVYGLIFIRVTGPGSFAGVLTMMMCSIGLLTKRFTVAVDNWSMAAWNACKCAGTGFIARLRYVAVPELKIQFKDAVMYRLDVNVRSASTLGLVGAGGIGAPLIVYMNNYRWDAVGSILIVLFVVVLLIELLSKCLKRIH
;
A
#
# COMPACT_ATOMS: atom_id res chain seq x y z
N MET A 1 33.93 -26.20 -12.04
CA MET A 1 34.25 -25.94 -10.62
C MET A 1 34.54 -24.47 -10.32
N LYS A 2 35.41 -23.75 -11.05
CA LYS A 2 35.71 -22.32 -10.81
C LYS A 2 34.48 -21.38 -10.88
N SER A 3 33.55 -21.55 -11.84
CA SER A 3 32.34 -20.74 -11.98
C SER A 3 31.37 -20.94 -10.81
N MET A 4 31.23 -22.16 -10.33
CA MET A 4 30.35 -22.50 -9.20
C MET A 4 30.86 -21.92 -7.87
N ASN A 5 32.18 -21.90 -7.67
CA ASN A 5 32.79 -21.26 -6.50
C ASN A 5 32.69 -19.75 -6.57
N ARG A 6 32.79 -19.14 -7.74
CA ARG A 6 32.59 -17.71 -7.97
C ARG A 6 31.13 -17.29 -7.67
N MET A 7 30.13 -18.05 -8.12
CA MET A 7 28.73 -17.81 -7.80
C MET A 7 28.41 -17.95 -6.30
N LYS A 8 29.02 -18.95 -5.63
CA LYS A 8 28.88 -19.10 -4.17
C LYS A 8 29.52 -17.94 -3.42
N ALA A 9 30.68 -17.44 -3.86
CA ALA A 9 31.34 -16.27 -3.27
C ALA A 9 30.52 -15.01 -3.47
N ILE A 10 30.05 -14.72 -4.68
CA ILE A 10 29.17 -13.57 -4.97
C ILE A 10 27.93 -13.61 -4.07
N ARG A 11 27.28 -14.77 -3.95
CA ARG A 11 26.10 -14.93 -3.11
C ARG A 11 26.38 -14.66 -1.62
N ARG A 12 27.56 -15.12 -1.10
CA ARG A 12 27.96 -14.83 0.29
C ARG A 12 28.21 -13.35 0.49
N ILE A 13 28.95 -12.70 -0.42
CA ILE A 13 29.20 -11.26 -0.36
C ILE A 13 27.89 -10.47 -0.39
N THR A 14 26.98 -10.79 -1.30
CA THR A 14 25.66 -10.11 -1.36
C THR A 14 24.88 -10.29 -0.07
N THR A 15 24.91 -11.47 0.54
CA THR A 15 24.23 -11.72 1.83
C THR A 15 24.86 -10.90 2.96
N LEU A 16 26.20 -10.82 3.02
CA LEU A 16 26.91 -10.03 4.03
C LEU A 16 26.63 -8.53 3.88
N VAL A 17 26.65 -8.02 2.64
CA VAL A 17 26.30 -6.61 2.35
C VAL A 17 24.85 -6.30 2.76
N MET A 18 23.90 -7.18 2.44
CA MET A 18 22.51 -7.00 2.87
C MET A 18 22.38 -7.01 4.41
N LEU A 19 23.07 -7.91 5.09
CA LEU A 19 23.09 -7.96 6.55
C LEU A 19 23.67 -6.67 7.16
N PHE A 20 24.77 -6.19 6.60
CA PHE A 20 25.40 -4.93 7.01
C PHE A 20 24.44 -3.74 6.82
N ILE A 21 23.75 -3.65 5.68
CA ILE A 21 22.77 -2.60 5.43
C ILE A 21 21.62 -2.65 6.47
N ILE A 22 21.13 -3.85 6.79
CA ILE A 22 20.07 -4.02 7.78
C ILE A 22 20.55 -3.55 9.17
N ILE A 23 21.73 -3.97 9.62
CA ILE A 23 22.31 -3.58 10.90
C ILE A 23 22.52 -2.05 10.94
N PHE A 24 23.06 -1.48 9.86
CA PHE A 24 23.25 -0.03 9.72
C PHE A 24 21.91 0.71 9.84
N CYS A 25 20.84 0.23 9.19
CA CYS A 25 19.52 0.84 9.31
C CYS A 25 18.96 0.79 10.74
N PHE A 26 19.16 -0.31 11.47
CA PHE A 26 18.80 -0.38 12.88
C PHE A 26 19.60 0.59 13.75
N ALA A 27 20.90 0.76 13.47
CA ALA A 27 21.75 1.71 14.18
C ALA A 27 21.33 3.17 13.94
N VAL A 28 21.07 3.55 12.68
CA VAL A 28 20.62 4.91 12.31
C VAL A 28 19.28 5.26 12.97
N THR A 29 18.37 4.28 13.10
CA THR A 29 17.03 4.51 13.69
C THR A 29 17.04 4.52 15.21
N GLY A 30 18.18 4.31 15.86
CA GLY A 30 18.29 4.28 17.33
C GLY A 30 17.48 3.17 17.98
N PHE A 31 17.39 2.01 17.30
CA PHE A 31 16.65 0.87 17.82
C PHE A 31 17.30 0.35 19.10
N ASP A 32 16.56 0.39 20.22
CA ASP A 32 17.00 -0.11 21.52
C ASP A 32 15.96 -1.08 22.12
N MET A 33 16.37 -2.34 22.24
CA MET A 33 15.51 -3.38 22.80
C MET A 33 15.19 -3.13 24.28
N ASN A 34 16.09 -2.50 25.02
CA ASN A 34 15.87 -2.21 26.44
C ASN A 34 14.70 -1.24 26.65
N VAL A 35 14.49 -0.30 25.72
CA VAL A 35 13.34 0.62 25.75
C VAL A 35 12.05 -0.15 25.56
N ILE A 36 12.01 -1.14 24.65
CA ILE A 36 10.84 -1.98 24.44
C ILE A 36 10.53 -2.81 25.69
N ILE A 37 11.56 -3.41 26.30
CA ILE A 37 11.38 -4.23 27.52
C ILE A 37 10.88 -3.38 28.69
N LYS A 38 11.47 -2.20 28.90
CA LYS A 38 11.12 -1.33 30.04
C LYS A 38 9.78 -0.61 29.86
N ARG A 39 9.44 -0.19 28.63
CA ARG A 39 8.26 0.64 28.35
C ARG A 39 7.19 -0.03 27.51
N GLY A 40 7.37 -1.29 27.10
CA GLY A 40 6.39 -2.03 26.29
C GLY A 40 5.04 -2.20 27.01
N SER A 41 5.04 -2.22 28.35
CA SER A 41 3.83 -2.21 29.16
C SER A 41 2.91 -1.01 28.87
N GLN A 42 3.46 0.13 28.44
CA GLN A 42 2.68 1.32 28.08
C GLN A 42 1.84 1.08 26.81
N ALA A 43 2.36 0.34 25.82
CA ALA A 43 1.58 -0.05 24.65
C ALA A 43 0.41 -0.97 25.04
N VAL A 44 0.69 -1.95 25.92
CA VAL A 44 -0.35 -2.85 26.45
C VAL A 44 -1.41 -2.07 27.22
N LEU A 45 -1.00 -1.11 28.06
CA LEU A 45 -1.92 -0.24 28.80
C LEU A 45 -2.78 0.62 27.85
N PHE A 46 -2.19 1.14 26.77
CA PHE A 46 -2.91 1.90 25.76
C PHE A 46 -4.00 1.04 25.09
N ILE A 47 -3.64 -0.19 24.68
CA ILE A 47 -4.60 -1.14 24.10
C ILE A 47 -5.69 -1.50 25.13
N LYS A 48 -5.32 -1.76 26.37
CA LYS A 48 -6.31 -2.06 27.45
C LYS A 48 -7.29 -0.90 27.65
N ARG A 49 -6.89 0.35 27.53
CA ARG A 49 -7.77 1.52 27.63
C ARG A 49 -8.74 1.67 26.46
N MET A 50 -8.48 1.01 25.34
CA MET A 50 -9.43 0.92 24.22
C MET A 50 -10.55 -0.11 24.45
N PHE A 51 -10.38 -1.01 25.44
CA PHE A 51 -11.35 -2.03 25.80
C PHE A 51 -11.80 -1.86 27.26
N PRO A 52 -13.13 -1.90 27.54
CA PRO A 52 -14.22 -2.13 26.60
C PRO A 52 -14.49 -0.90 25.70
N PRO A 53 -14.85 -1.12 24.41
CA PRO A 53 -15.21 -0.04 23.50
C PRO A 53 -16.55 0.60 23.92
N ASP A 54 -16.67 1.92 23.76
CA ASP A 54 -17.89 2.69 24.07
C ASP A 54 -18.98 2.42 23.02
N THR A 55 -19.86 1.49 23.31
CA THR A 55 -20.97 1.09 22.43
C THR A 55 -21.99 2.21 22.21
N GLY A 56 -22.17 3.13 23.16
CA GLY A 56 -23.06 4.29 23.04
C GLY A 56 -22.59 5.27 21.95
N TYR A 57 -21.33 5.21 21.56
CA TYR A 57 -20.75 6.07 20.53
C TYR A 57 -21.00 5.57 19.09
N CYS A 58 -21.53 4.35 18.89
CA CYS A 58 -21.78 3.74 17.58
C CYS A 58 -22.54 4.66 16.61
N GLY A 59 -23.62 5.27 17.05
CA GLY A 59 -24.46 6.11 16.19
C GLY A 59 -23.72 7.28 15.54
N LYS A 60 -22.74 7.86 16.25
CA LYS A 60 -21.92 8.97 15.75
C LYS A 60 -20.82 8.52 14.76
N ILE A 61 -20.52 7.23 14.71
CA ILE A 61 -19.48 6.69 13.83
C ILE A 61 -20.05 6.32 12.45
N ILE A 62 -21.33 5.96 12.36
CA ILE A 62 -21.94 5.42 11.13
C ILE A 62 -21.82 6.38 9.96
N GLU A 63 -22.18 7.64 10.13
CA GLU A 63 -22.14 8.64 9.05
C GLU A 63 -20.71 8.90 8.54
N PRO A 64 -19.69 9.17 9.40
CA PRO A 64 -18.31 9.30 8.95
C PRO A 64 -17.75 8.02 8.30
N LEU A 65 -18.18 6.83 8.76
CA LEU A 65 -17.80 5.56 8.20
C LEU A 65 -18.36 5.39 6.78
N ILE A 66 -19.65 5.68 6.58
CA ILE A 66 -20.28 5.65 5.26
C ILE A 66 -19.59 6.63 4.31
N LYS A 67 -19.31 7.87 4.74
CA LYS A 67 -18.54 8.84 3.96
C LYS A 67 -17.16 8.31 3.54
N THR A 68 -16.47 7.60 4.43
CA THR A 68 -15.17 6.97 4.13
C THR A 68 -15.30 5.90 3.05
N VAL A 69 -16.35 5.08 3.11
CA VAL A 69 -16.64 4.05 2.10
C VAL A 69 -17.01 4.70 0.76
N GLN A 70 -17.86 5.72 0.77
CA GLN A 70 -18.23 6.47 -0.43
C GLN A 70 -17.03 7.10 -1.13
N MET A 71 -16.17 7.80 -0.38
CA MET A 71 -14.91 8.38 -0.90
C MET A 71 -14.04 7.31 -1.56
N SER A 72 -13.93 6.15 -0.93
CA SER A 72 -13.09 5.05 -1.42
C SER A 72 -13.66 4.43 -2.70
N ILE A 73 -14.98 4.21 -2.76
CA ILE A 73 -15.65 3.65 -3.94
C ILE A 73 -15.58 4.64 -5.11
N ALA A 74 -16.01 5.90 -4.90
CA ALA A 74 -15.99 6.92 -5.94
C ALA A 74 -14.57 7.17 -6.46
N GLY A 75 -13.60 7.36 -5.55
CA GLY A 75 -12.20 7.58 -5.93
C GLY A 75 -11.58 6.40 -6.66
N THR A 76 -11.86 5.16 -6.20
CA THR A 76 -11.35 3.96 -6.88
C THR A 76 -11.96 3.79 -8.26
N PHE A 77 -13.26 3.98 -8.41
CA PHE A 77 -13.93 3.82 -9.70
C PHE A 77 -13.42 4.85 -10.71
N ILE A 78 -13.41 6.14 -10.34
CA ILE A 78 -12.90 7.23 -11.19
C ILE A 78 -11.45 6.94 -11.58
N GLY A 79 -10.59 6.64 -10.59
CA GLY A 79 -9.18 6.34 -10.83
C GLY A 79 -8.96 5.12 -11.71
N ALA A 80 -9.75 4.05 -11.52
CA ALA A 80 -9.65 2.84 -12.34
C ALA A 80 -10.08 3.09 -13.80
N VAL A 81 -11.17 3.86 -14.03
CA VAL A 81 -11.60 4.21 -15.39
C VAL A 81 -10.50 5.00 -16.12
N PHE A 82 -9.99 6.07 -15.55
CA PHE A 82 -8.88 6.83 -16.14
C PHE A 82 -7.60 6.00 -16.24
N GLY A 83 -7.35 5.11 -15.27
CA GLY A 83 -6.25 4.17 -15.25
C GLY A 83 -6.28 3.21 -16.45
N LEU A 84 -7.46 2.69 -16.79
CA LEU A 84 -7.64 1.81 -17.94
C LEU A 84 -7.24 2.51 -19.26
N PHE A 85 -7.72 3.72 -19.49
CA PHE A 85 -7.32 4.51 -20.68
C PHE A 85 -5.82 4.77 -20.73
N THR A 86 -5.22 5.09 -19.59
CA THR A 86 -3.78 5.35 -19.51
C THR A 86 -2.97 4.06 -19.66
N ALA A 87 -3.47 2.91 -19.23
CA ALA A 87 -2.82 1.61 -19.37
C ALA A 87 -2.51 1.27 -20.84
N PHE A 88 -3.39 1.66 -21.78
CA PHE A 88 -3.13 1.49 -23.21
C PHE A 88 -1.96 2.30 -23.71
N LEU A 89 -1.81 3.54 -23.23
CA LEU A 89 -0.68 4.41 -23.57
C LEU A 89 0.60 3.96 -22.87
N TYR A 90 0.49 3.27 -21.75
CA TYR A 90 1.59 2.73 -20.94
C TYR A 90 2.21 1.48 -21.57
N ALA A 91 1.39 0.61 -22.20
CA ALA A 91 1.78 -0.70 -22.72
C ALA A 91 2.68 -0.61 -23.94
N GLY A 92 3.87 -1.24 -23.86
CA GLY A 92 4.90 -1.17 -24.90
C GLY A 92 4.63 -2.01 -26.12
N ASN A 93 3.80 -3.06 -25.99
CA ASN A 93 3.40 -3.93 -27.09
C ASN A 93 2.31 -3.33 -27.98
N LEU A 94 1.54 -2.35 -27.49
CA LEU A 94 0.51 -1.65 -28.27
C LEU A 94 1.02 -0.34 -28.89
N ILE A 95 1.74 0.47 -28.13
CA ILE A 95 2.25 1.78 -28.59
C ILE A 95 3.70 1.64 -29.05
N LYS A 96 3.90 1.61 -30.36
CA LYS A 96 5.24 1.55 -30.98
C LYS A 96 6.06 2.85 -30.80
N LYS A 97 5.38 4.03 -30.64
CA LYS A 97 6.04 5.32 -30.45
C LYS A 97 6.68 5.42 -29.07
N SER A 98 8.00 5.25 -28.99
CA SER A 98 8.77 5.16 -27.74
C SER A 98 8.64 6.42 -26.86
N TYR A 99 8.59 7.62 -27.44
CA TYR A 99 8.51 8.86 -26.69
C TYR A 99 7.18 9.02 -25.92
N VAL A 100 6.03 8.68 -26.55
CA VAL A 100 4.72 8.74 -25.86
C VAL A 100 4.71 7.82 -24.67
N ARG A 101 5.17 6.59 -24.85
CA ARG A 101 5.27 5.60 -23.78
C ARG A 101 6.16 6.06 -22.63
N ILE A 102 7.35 6.63 -22.93
CA ILE A 102 8.27 7.12 -21.91
C ILE A 102 7.63 8.25 -21.11
N VAL A 103 7.03 9.23 -21.77
CA VAL A 103 6.35 10.36 -21.10
C VAL A 103 5.24 9.86 -20.18
N VAL A 104 4.36 8.98 -20.68
CA VAL A 104 3.26 8.42 -19.89
C VAL A 104 3.80 7.65 -18.68
N ARG A 105 4.83 6.82 -18.86
CA ARG A 105 5.45 6.06 -17.76
C ARG A 105 6.07 6.98 -16.71
N VAL A 106 6.73 8.05 -17.13
CA VAL A 106 7.31 9.03 -16.21
C VAL A 106 6.21 9.75 -15.43
N ILE A 107 5.15 10.24 -16.08
CA ILE A 107 4.03 10.91 -15.39
C ILE A 107 3.36 9.98 -14.38
N VAL A 108 3.01 8.76 -14.79
CA VAL A 108 2.41 7.75 -13.91
C VAL A 108 3.34 7.44 -12.73
N GLN A 109 4.63 7.34 -12.98
CA GLN A 109 5.62 7.07 -11.93
C GLN A 109 5.74 8.25 -10.96
N CYS A 110 5.78 9.50 -11.44
CA CYS A 110 5.81 10.70 -10.60
C CYS A 110 4.61 10.72 -9.65
N VAL A 111 3.40 10.56 -10.18
CA VAL A 111 2.18 10.59 -9.34
C VAL A 111 2.15 9.43 -8.35
N ARG A 112 2.57 8.23 -8.74
CA ARG A 112 2.63 7.06 -7.87
C ARG A 112 3.62 7.19 -6.72
N THR A 113 4.66 7.99 -6.91
CA THR A 113 5.67 8.24 -5.88
C THR A 113 5.12 9.10 -4.74
N ILE A 114 4.17 9.98 -5.05
CA ILE A 114 3.55 10.87 -4.05
C ILE A 114 2.61 10.05 -3.16
N PRO A 115 2.80 10.03 -1.84
CA PRO A 115 1.88 9.38 -0.90
C PRO A 115 0.47 9.97 -0.99
N VAL A 116 -0.56 9.11 -0.87
CA VAL A 116 -1.98 9.52 -0.95
C VAL A 116 -2.33 10.65 0.02
N LEU A 117 -1.70 10.67 1.19
CA LEU A 117 -1.93 11.70 2.20
C LEU A 117 -1.45 13.09 1.74
N ILE A 118 -0.31 13.15 1.04
CA ILE A 118 0.19 14.41 0.47
C ILE A 118 -0.74 14.87 -0.65
N LEU A 119 -1.21 13.94 -1.49
CA LEU A 119 -2.23 14.26 -2.50
C LEU A 119 -3.52 14.80 -1.84
N ALA A 120 -3.94 14.23 -0.71
CA ALA A 120 -5.10 14.70 0.02
C ALA A 120 -4.89 16.09 0.62
N LEU A 121 -3.70 16.35 1.18
CA LEU A 121 -3.37 17.66 1.71
C LEU A 121 -3.35 18.73 0.61
N VAL A 122 -2.74 18.43 -0.54
CA VAL A 122 -2.80 19.31 -1.72
C VAL A 122 -4.25 19.51 -2.17
N ALA A 123 -5.03 18.44 -2.22
CA ALA A 123 -6.44 18.52 -2.60
C ALA A 123 -7.27 19.40 -1.62
N THR A 124 -6.98 19.35 -0.32
CA THR A 124 -7.67 20.22 0.67
C THR A 124 -7.30 21.70 0.49
N PHE A 125 -6.08 22.01 0.10
CA PHE A 125 -5.72 23.40 -0.25
C PHE A 125 -6.44 23.91 -1.49
N ILE A 126 -6.72 23.04 -2.47
CA ILE A 126 -7.33 23.42 -3.75
C ILE A 126 -8.87 23.49 -3.65
N TRP A 127 -9.49 22.46 -3.08
CA TRP A 127 -10.94 22.27 -3.08
C TRP A 127 -11.58 22.46 -1.69
N GLY A 128 -10.79 22.84 -0.69
CA GLY A 128 -11.25 22.98 0.68
C GLY A 128 -11.26 21.65 1.46
N LEU A 129 -11.56 21.77 2.76
CA LEU A 129 -11.67 20.61 3.65
C LEU A 129 -12.95 19.82 3.33
N GLY A 130 -12.86 18.49 3.31
CA GLY A 130 -14.03 17.64 3.15
C GLY A 130 -13.80 16.37 2.33
N ALA A 131 -14.86 15.58 2.18
CA ALA A 131 -14.86 14.29 1.52
C ALA A 131 -14.49 14.38 0.03
N ALA A 132 -14.77 15.49 -0.63
CA ALA A 132 -14.42 15.72 -2.02
C ALA A 132 -12.91 15.72 -2.26
N ALA A 133 -12.14 16.43 -1.42
CA ALA A 133 -10.67 16.45 -1.50
C ALA A 133 -10.08 15.04 -1.31
N GLY A 134 -10.61 14.28 -0.34
CA GLY A 134 -10.19 12.90 -0.13
C GLY A 134 -10.53 11.98 -1.31
N THR A 135 -11.70 12.13 -1.91
CA THR A 135 -12.10 11.37 -3.10
C THR A 135 -11.18 11.63 -4.28
N ILE A 136 -10.84 12.90 -4.54
CA ILE A 136 -9.93 13.30 -5.62
C ILE A 136 -8.52 12.72 -5.37
N ALA A 137 -8.01 12.81 -4.14
CA ALA A 137 -6.70 12.25 -3.79
C ALA A 137 -6.65 10.73 -4.03
N ILE A 138 -7.70 10.01 -3.63
CA ILE A 138 -7.83 8.57 -3.88
C ILE A 138 -7.92 8.31 -5.39
N ALA A 139 -8.69 9.09 -6.14
CA ALA A 139 -8.83 8.92 -7.59
C ALA A 139 -7.50 9.09 -8.31
N VAL A 140 -6.73 10.14 -8.00
CA VAL A 140 -5.42 10.40 -8.61
C VAL A 140 -4.41 9.30 -8.27
N SER A 141 -4.36 8.88 -7.00
CA SER A 141 -3.48 7.78 -6.59
C SER A 141 -3.87 6.46 -7.27
N THR A 142 -5.16 6.14 -7.30
CA THR A 142 -5.68 4.92 -7.93
C THR A 142 -5.44 4.94 -9.44
N TRP A 143 -5.63 6.08 -10.10
CA TRP A 143 -5.30 6.25 -11.51
C TRP A 143 -3.86 5.82 -11.81
N ALA A 144 -2.89 6.33 -11.06
CA ALA A 144 -1.49 6.02 -11.29
C ALA A 144 -1.16 4.52 -11.02
N VAL A 145 -1.76 3.93 -9.97
CA VAL A 145 -1.58 2.51 -9.64
C VAL A 145 -2.21 1.63 -10.71
N MET A 146 -3.45 1.91 -11.12
CA MET A 146 -4.21 1.09 -12.08
C MET A 146 -3.70 1.25 -13.51
N ALA A 147 -3.21 2.43 -13.90
CA ALA A 147 -2.54 2.65 -15.18
C ALA A 147 -1.29 1.77 -15.35
N ARG A 148 -0.51 1.64 -14.26
CA ARG A 148 0.66 0.76 -14.27
C ARG A 148 0.29 -0.72 -14.30
N ILE A 149 -0.59 -1.16 -13.37
CA ILE A 149 -1.00 -2.57 -13.28
C ILE A 149 -1.63 -3.00 -14.62
N GLY A 150 -2.58 -2.23 -15.15
CA GLY A 150 -3.22 -2.53 -16.42
C GLY A 150 -2.24 -2.53 -17.59
N GLY A 151 -1.25 -1.62 -17.60
CA GLY A 151 -0.19 -1.60 -18.61
C GLY A 151 0.72 -2.82 -18.55
N GLU A 152 1.15 -3.25 -17.34
CA GLU A 152 1.92 -4.47 -17.13
C GLU A 152 1.11 -5.73 -17.49
N ASP A 153 -0.19 -5.76 -17.15
CA ASP A 153 -1.11 -6.84 -17.54
C ASP A 153 -1.22 -6.93 -19.07
N ILE A 154 -1.43 -5.80 -19.79
CA ILE A 154 -1.47 -5.78 -21.27
C ILE A 154 -0.15 -6.27 -21.88
N GLU A 155 1.00 -5.88 -21.31
CA GLU A 155 2.31 -6.35 -21.78
C GLU A 155 2.51 -7.85 -21.61
N SER A 156 1.83 -8.48 -20.66
CA SER A 156 1.87 -9.92 -20.41
C SER A 156 0.97 -10.73 -21.34
N LEU A 157 -0.02 -10.08 -21.98
CA LEU A 157 -0.95 -10.75 -22.90
C LEU A 157 -0.28 -11.13 -24.22
N THR A 158 -0.70 -12.25 -24.78
CA THR A 158 -0.34 -12.64 -26.15
C THR A 158 -1.18 -11.89 -27.16
N LEU A 159 -0.56 -11.07 -28.00
CA LEU A 159 -1.29 -10.30 -29.03
C LEU A 159 -1.67 -11.13 -30.27
N LYS A 160 -1.37 -12.43 -30.30
CA LYS A 160 -1.74 -13.32 -31.42
C LYS A 160 -3.22 -13.25 -31.82
N PRO A 161 -4.20 -13.29 -30.89
CA PRO A 161 -5.62 -13.14 -31.25
C PRO A 161 -5.94 -11.77 -31.87
N TYR A 162 -5.31 -10.70 -31.36
CA TYR A 162 -5.44 -9.35 -31.91
C TYR A 162 -4.90 -9.26 -33.34
N GLU A 163 -3.71 -9.81 -33.58
CA GLU A 163 -3.07 -9.85 -34.90
C GLU A 163 -3.91 -10.68 -35.89
N ALA A 164 -4.43 -11.83 -35.47
CA ALA A 164 -5.29 -12.65 -36.31
C ALA A 164 -6.57 -11.91 -36.73
N VAL A 165 -7.25 -11.22 -35.80
CA VAL A 165 -8.48 -10.47 -36.10
C VAL A 165 -8.18 -9.25 -36.97
N THR A 166 -7.04 -8.61 -36.84
CA THR A 166 -6.63 -7.52 -37.74
C THR A 166 -6.24 -8.04 -39.14
N ALA A 167 -5.64 -9.21 -39.23
CA ALA A 167 -5.26 -9.83 -40.52
C ALA A 167 -6.45 -10.18 -41.40
N ILE A 168 -7.61 -10.53 -40.82
CA ILE A 168 -8.86 -10.78 -41.57
C ILE A 168 -9.62 -9.48 -41.93
N GLY A 169 -8.98 -8.28 -41.76
CA GLY A 169 -9.52 -6.99 -42.17
C GLY A 169 -10.38 -6.26 -41.15
N ALA A 170 -10.45 -6.74 -39.90
CA ALA A 170 -11.15 -6.00 -38.86
C ALA A 170 -10.40 -4.71 -38.50
N GLY A 171 -11.12 -3.60 -38.34
CA GLY A 171 -10.52 -2.34 -37.87
C GLY A 171 -9.85 -2.49 -36.50
N LYS A 172 -8.72 -1.82 -36.28
CA LYS A 172 -7.87 -1.93 -35.08
C LYS A 172 -8.63 -1.80 -33.75
N PHE A 173 -9.58 -0.87 -33.67
CA PHE A 173 -10.39 -0.65 -32.47
C PHE A 173 -11.33 -1.85 -32.21
N LYS A 174 -11.93 -2.42 -33.26
CA LYS A 174 -12.85 -3.56 -33.17
C LYS A 174 -12.10 -4.84 -32.77
N ALA A 175 -10.93 -5.06 -33.38
CA ALA A 175 -10.04 -6.16 -33.00
C ALA A 175 -9.62 -6.05 -31.53
N PHE A 176 -9.17 -4.86 -31.12
CA PHE A 176 -8.75 -4.58 -29.78
C PHE A 176 -9.86 -4.81 -28.72
N SER A 177 -11.05 -4.25 -28.95
CA SER A 177 -12.18 -4.41 -28.01
C SER A 177 -12.68 -5.86 -27.88
N ARG A 178 -12.52 -6.67 -28.94
CA ARG A 178 -12.99 -8.06 -28.94
C ARG A 178 -11.96 -9.08 -28.47
N THR A 179 -10.68 -8.72 -28.44
CA THR A 179 -9.59 -9.61 -28.02
C THR A 179 -8.94 -9.13 -26.74
N VAL A 180 -8.23 -8.02 -26.76
CA VAL A 180 -7.41 -7.53 -25.64
C VAL A 180 -8.27 -7.13 -24.44
N ILE A 181 -9.35 -6.35 -24.64
CA ILE A 181 -10.22 -5.92 -23.52
C ILE A 181 -10.88 -7.13 -22.85
N VAL A 182 -11.38 -8.09 -23.62
CA VAL A 182 -12.08 -9.26 -23.07
C VAL A 182 -11.17 -10.10 -22.18
N GLU A 183 -9.90 -10.25 -22.57
CA GLU A 183 -8.91 -11.00 -21.78
C GLU A 183 -8.38 -10.18 -20.57
N LEU A 184 -8.20 -8.86 -20.73
CA LEU A 184 -7.71 -7.96 -19.69
C LEU A 184 -8.72 -7.71 -18.56
N LEU A 185 -10.01 -7.50 -18.93
CA LEU A 185 -11.01 -6.91 -18.05
C LEU A 185 -11.24 -7.69 -16.74
N PRO A 186 -11.33 -9.03 -16.71
CA PRO A 186 -11.51 -9.76 -15.46
C PRO A 186 -10.36 -9.54 -14.46
N GLY A 187 -9.12 -9.62 -14.93
CA GLY A 187 -7.92 -9.36 -14.12
C GLY A 187 -7.87 -7.91 -13.64
N TYR A 188 -8.15 -6.96 -14.52
CA TYR A 188 -8.18 -5.53 -14.21
C TYR A 188 -9.23 -5.18 -13.15
N LEU A 189 -10.45 -5.71 -13.27
CA LEU A 189 -11.50 -5.54 -12.26
C LEU A 189 -11.13 -6.19 -10.93
N SER A 190 -10.52 -7.37 -10.94
CA SER A 190 -10.02 -8.04 -9.73
C SER A 190 -8.95 -7.19 -9.02
N ASN A 191 -8.03 -6.58 -9.79
CA ASN A 191 -7.02 -5.64 -9.27
C ASN A 191 -7.67 -4.36 -8.72
N SER A 192 -8.72 -3.84 -9.38
CA SER A 192 -9.47 -2.66 -8.91
C SER A 192 -10.15 -2.93 -7.55
N LEU A 193 -10.72 -4.11 -7.34
CA LEU A 193 -11.28 -4.52 -6.05
C LEU A 193 -10.21 -4.63 -4.96
N TYR A 194 -9.00 -5.10 -5.31
CA TYR A 194 -7.87 -5.12 -4.37
C TYR A 194 -7.43 -3.70 -3.98
N VAL A 195 -7.41 -2.77 -4.94
CA VAL A 195 -7.08 -1.36 -4.69
C VAL A 195 -8.17 -0.68 -3.87
N LEU A 196 -9.45 -0.97 -4.12
CA LEU A 196 -10.57 -0.48 -3.31
C LEU A 196 -10.41 -0.89 -1.83
N GLU A 197 -10.09 -2.16 -1.56
CA GLU A 197 -9.83 -2.67 -0.21
C GLU A 197 -8.68 -1.91 0.48
N ALA A 198 -7.63 -1.55 -0.27
CA ALA A 198 -6.52 -0.74 0.24
C ALA A 198 -6.96 0.72 0.48
N ASN A 199 -7.74 1.31 -0.43
CA ASN A 199 -8.19 2.68 -0.36
C ASN A 199 -9.10 2.97 0.83
N ILE A 200 -9.94 2.03 1.27
CA ILE A 200 -10.77 2.17 2.48
C ILE A 200 -9.90 2.35 3.71
N ARG A 201 -8.79 1.61 3.82
CA ARG A 201 -7.84 1.78 4.91
C ARG A 201 -7.06 3.09 4.80
N HIS A 202 -6.73 3.52 3.59
CA HIS A 202 -6.10 4.82 3.35
C HIS A 202 -7.06 5.97 3.62
N ALA A 203 -8.33 5.87 3.23
CA ALA A 203 -9.35 6.88 3.49
C ALA A 203 -9.54 7.16 4.98
N ALA A 204 -9.40 6.13 5.83
CA ALA A 204 -9.41 6.31 7.28
C ALA A 204 -8.27 7.19 7.82
N ILE A 205 -7.22 7.41 7.03
CA ILE A 205 -6.07 8.26 7.40
C ILE A 205 -6.26 9.68 6.85
N LEU A 206 -6.95 9.85 5.72
CA LEU A 206 -7.08 11.13 5.03
C LEU A 206 -7.80 12.20 5.86
N GLY A 207 -8.66 11.79 6.78
CA GLY A 207 -9.29 12.70 7.73
C GLY A 207 -8.30 13.42 8.65
N TYR A 208 -7.08 12.91 8.82
CA TYR A 208 -6.02 13.56 9.59
C TYR A 208 -5.59 14.90 8.96
N VAL A 209 -5.68 15.01 7.65
CA VAL A 209 -5.40 16.24 6.89
C VAL A 209 -6.67 17.01 6.50
N GLY A 210 -7.80 16.73 7.15
CA GLY A 210 -9.05 17.42 6.88
C GLY A 210 -9.83 16.96 5.64
N ALA A 211 -9.43 15.83 5.03
CA ALA A 211 -10.12 15.26 3.87
C ALA A 211 -11.38 14.45 4.23
N GLY A 212 -11.97 14.68 5.40
CA GLY A 212 -13.25 14.10 5.82
C GLY A 212 -13.19 12.63 6.25
N GLY A 213 -14.38 12.04 6.43
CA GLY A 213 -14.52 10.63 6.79
C GLY A 213 -14.19 10.29 8.25
N ILE A 214 -14.06 8.98 8.51
CA ILE A 214 -13.84 8.44 9.88
C ILE A 214 -12.50 8.88 10.49
N GLY A 215 -11.53 9.25 9.65
CA GLY A 215 -10.21 9.68 10.11
C GLY A 215 -10.22 11.00 10.88
N LEU A 216 -11.12 11.90 10.56
CA LEU A 216 -11.30 13.15 11.31
C LEU A 216 -11.74 12.84 12.75
N LEU A 217 -12.76 11.99 12.90
CA LEU A 217 -13.27 11.54 14.19
C LEU A 217 -12.21 10.78 15.00
N LEU A 218 -11.44 9.93 14.32
CA LEU A 218 -10.35 9.18 14.93
C LEU A 218 -9.27 10.12 15.47
N ASN A 219 -8.85 11.11 14.70
CA ASN A 219 -7.85 12.10 15.11
C ASN A 219 -8.35 12.94 16.31
N GLU A 220 -9.59 13.39 16.28
CA GLU A 220 -10.24 14.12 17.38
C GLU A 220 -10.21 13.31 18.68
N LYS A 221 -10.68 12.06 18.65
CA LYS A 221 -10.77 11.22 19.86
C LYS A 221 -9.40 10.79 20.41
N ILE A 222 -8.42 10.59 19.55
CA ILE A 222 -7.04 10.35 19.98
C ILE A 222 -6.45 11.61 20.67
N SER A 223 -6.68 12.80 20.10
CA SER A 223 -6.20 14.07 20.65
C SER A 223 -6.81 14.34 22.03
N TRP A 224 -8.10 14.04 22.20
CA TRP A 224 -8.82 14.16 23.47
C TRP A 224 -8.59 13.01 24.45
N ARG A 225 -7.77 12.01 24.06
CA ARG A 225 -7.44 10.82 24.88
C ARG A 225 -8.67 9.98 25.28
N GLU A 226 -9.73 10.01 24.49
CA GLU A 226 -10.95 9.23 24.67
C GLU A 226 -10.78 7.81 24.09
N TYR A 227 -9.89 7.02 24.69
CA TYR A 227 -9.43 5.74 24.11
C TYR A 227 -10.53 4.69 23.95
N SER A 228 -11.54 4.66 24.82
CA SER A 228 -12.68 3.74 24.70
C SER A 228 -13.47 4.02 23.40
N ARG A 229 -13.66 5.31 23.02
CA ARG A 229 -14.27 5.72 21.77
C ARG A 229 -13.37 5.41 20.56
N VAL A 230 -12.05 5.60 20.71
CA VAL A 230 -11.10 5.17 19.68
C VAL A 230 -11.21 3.67 19.44
N GLY A 231 -11.33 2.86 20.50
CA GLY A 231 -11.57 1.42 20.41
C GLY A 231 -12.82 1.11 19.59
N MET A 232 -13.95 1.82 19.84
CA MET A 232 -15.18 1.62 19.08
C MET A 232 -15.05 2.00 17.61
N ILE A 233 -14.37 3.11 17.30
CA ILE A 233 -14.09 3.51 15.92
C ILE A 233 -13.29 2.42 15.18
N LEU A 234 -12.25 1.87 15.83
CA LEU A 234 -11.44 0.80 15.23
C LEU A 234 -12.23 -0.51 15.04
N VAL A 235 -13.11 -0.86 15.97
CA VAL A 235 -13.99 -2.04 15.85
C VAL A 235 -14.95 -1.86 14.66
N MET A 236 -15.61 -0.70 14.53
CA MET A 236 -16.51 -0.44 13.42
C MET A 236 -15.78 -0.39 12.07
N LEU A 237 -14.58 0.19 12.04
CA LEU A 237 -13.72 0.17 10.85
C LEU A 237 -13.32 -1.28 10.50
N PHE A 238 -13.01 -2.11 11.50
CA PHE A 238 -12.70 -3.52 11.29
C PHE A 238 -13.89 -4.28 10.68
N VAL A 239 -15.09 -4.09 11.21
CA VAL A 239 -16.31 -4.70 10.68
C VAL A 239 -16.57 -4.25 9.23
N ALA A 240 -16.42 -2.96 8.93
CA ALA A 240 -16.59 -2.44 7.57
C ALA A 240 -15.57 -3.05 6.60
N VAL A 241 -14.29 -3.11 6.98
CA VAL A 241 -13.25 -3.73 6.15
C VAL A 241 -13.52 -5.22 5.95
N LEU A 242 -13.99 -5.94 6.98
CA LEU A 242 -14.35 -7.35 6.90
C LEU A 242 -15.48 -7.59 5.90
N VAL A 243 -16.54 -6.80 5.97
CA VAL A 243 -17.68 -6.88 5.02
C VAL A 243 -17.20 -6.63 3.59
N ILE A 244 -16.39 -5.59 3.38
CA ILE A 244 -15.90 -5.24 2.05
C ILE A 244 -14.90 -6.28 1.50
N GLU A 245 -14.02 -6.85 2.36
CA GLU A 245 -13.13 -7.95 1.95
C GLU A 245 -13.93 -9.21 1.59
N GLY A 246 -15.05 -9.47 2.28
CA GLY A 246 -16.00 -10.54 1.95
C GLY A 246 -16.64 -10.33 0.57
N ILE A 247 -17.21 -9.14 0.33
CA ILE A 247 -17.82 -8.76 -0.96
C ILE A 247 -16.76 -8.84 -2.08
N SER A 248 -15.58 -8.26 -1.85
CA SER A 248 -14.47 -8.29 -2.81
C SER A 248 -14.05 -9.71 -3.17
N THR A 249 -13.97 -10.60 -2.18
CA THR A 249 -13.59 -12.00 -2.39
C THR A 249 -14.64 -12.75 -3.19
N PHE A 250 -15.92 -12.50 -2.91
CA PHE A 250 -17.03 -13.05 -3.68
C PHE A 250 -17.00 -12.56 -5.14
N LEU A 251 -16.86 -11.26 -5.36
CA LEU A 251 -16.80 -10.68 -6.71
C LEU A 251 -15.58 -11.20 -7.50
N LYS A 252 -14.41 -11.34 -6.85
CA LYS A 252 -13.23 -11.93 -7.50
C LYS A 252 -13.47 -13.38 -7.90
N ALA A 253 -14.05 -14.21 -7.03
CA ALA A 253 -14.38 -15.59 -7.34
C ALA A 253 -15.38 -15.69 -8.51
N TYR A 254 -16.30 -14.74 -8.60
CA TYR A 254 -17.24 -14.62 -9.71
C TYR A 254 -16.54 -14.21 -11.04
N LEU A 255 -15.64 -13.21 -10.99
CA LEU A 255 -14.86 -12.75 -12.15
C LEU A 255 -13.89 -13.83 -12.64
N ASP A 256 -13.27 -14.60 -11.75
CA ASP A 256 -12.35 -15.69 -12.06
C ASP A 256 -13.07 -16.94 -12.63
N GLY A 257 -14.41 -16.92 -12.72
CA GLY A 257 -15.21 -18.05 -13.24
C GLY A 257 -15.31 -19.24 -12.28
N ARG A 258 -14.90 -19.08 -11.01
CA ARG A 258 -15.05 -20.13 -9.98
C ARG A 258 -16.51 -20.33 -9.57
N ILE A 259 -17.35 -19.35 -9.82
CA ILE A 259 -18.81 -19.39 -9.61
C ILE A 259 -19.46 -19.34 -10.99
N LYS A 260 -20.47 -20.19 -11.23
CA LYS A 260 -21.19 -20.22 -12.51
C LYS A 260 -21.76 -18.84 -12.85
N ARG A 261 -21.37 -18.33 -14.01
CA ARG A 261 -21.89 -17.06 -14.53
C ARG A 261 -23.30 -17.29 -15.09
N ASN A 262 -24.25 -16.48 -14.63
CA ASN A 262 -25.59 -16.40 -15.18
C ASN A 262 -25.82 -14.98 -15.69
N THR A 263 -26.49 -14.83 -16.85
CA THR A 263 -26.77 -13.51 -17.44
C THR A 263 -27.54 -12.62 -16.48
N THR A 264 -28.52 -13.16 -15.76
CA THR A 264 -29.28 -12.43 -14.74
C THR A 264 -28.37 -11.94 -13.59
N ALA A 265 -27.46 -12.80 -13.10
CA ALA A 265 -26.52 -12.42 -12.06
C ALA A 265 -25.53 -11.33 -12.53
N ASN A 266 -25.08 -11.40 -13.79
CA ASN A 266 -24.24 -10.34 -14.38
C ASN A 266 -24.95 -8.98 -14.38
N VAL A 267 -26.23 -8.95 -14.79
CA VAL A 267 -27.03 -7.72 -14.81
C VAL A 267 -27.22 -7.18 -13.40
N ILE A 268 -27.62 -8.03 -12.44
CA ILE A 268 -27.84 -7.63 -11.05
C ILE A 268 -26.54 -7.06 -10.44
N ILE A 269 -25.41 -7.74 -10.58
CA ILE A 269 -24.12 -7.29 -10.06
C ILE A 269 -23.73 -5.94 -10.69
N SER A 270 -23.89 -5.79 -12.02
CA SER A 270 -23.57 -4.54 -12.72
C SER A 270 -24.45 -3.39 -12.26
N VAL A 271 -25.75 -3.63 -12.09
CA VAL A 271 -26.71 -2.62 -11.57
C VAL A 271 -26.36 -2.25 -10.13
N CYS A 272 -26.08 -3.22 -9.26
CA CYS A 272 -25.67 -2.95 -7.89
C CYS A 272 -24.39 -2.08 -7.83
N ILE A 273 -23.36 -2.43 -8.62
CA ILE A 273 -22.11 -1.64 -8.68
C ILE A 273 -22.40 -0.21 -9.15
N MET A 274 -23.25 -0.05 -10.17
CA MET A 274 -23.61 1.27 -10.70
C MET A 274 -24.39 2.10 -9.67
N VAL A 275 -25.36 1.50 -8.97
CA VAL A 275 -26.13 2.18 -7.92
C VAL A 275 -25.22 2.63 -6.77
N PHE A 276 -24.33 1.73 -6.31
CA PHE A 276 -23.36 2.08 -5.26
C PHE A 276 -22.39 3.17 -5.72
N PHE A 277 -21.98 3.16 -6.98
CA PHE A 277 -21.12 4.21 -7.52
C PHE A 277 -21.85 5.56 -7.58
N VAL A 278 -23.07 5.61 -8.13
CA VAL A 278 -23.89 6.84 -8.17
C VAL A 278 -24.15 7.38 -6.77
N TYR A 279 -24.49 6.50 -5.82
CA TYR A 279 -24.63 6.88 -4.40
C TYR A 279 -23.31 7.45 -3.84
N SER A 280 -22.16 6.87 -4.21
CA SER A 280 -20.85 7.31 -3.73
C SER A 280 -20.43 8.67 -4.32
N LEU A 281 -20.98 9.08 -5.47
CA LEU A 281 -20.73 10.41 -6.03
C LEU A 281 -21.32 11.54 -5.15
N SER A 282 -22.26 11.23 -4.25
CA SER A 282 -22.74 12.22 -3.28
C SER A 282 -21.62 12.75 -2.37
N ALA A 283 -20.54 11.99 -2.15
CA ALA A 283 -19.36 12.46 -1.41
C ALA A 283 -18.60 13.60 -2.11
N VAL A 284 -18.82 13.80 -3.41
CA VAL A 284 -18.13 14.81 -4.23
C VAL A 284 -18.95 16.08 -4.42
N LYS A 285 -20.20 16.15 -3.90
CA LYS A 285 -21.11 17.28 -4.13
C LYS A 285 -20.59 18.62 -3.60
N ASP A 286 -19.74 18.62 -2.59
CA ASP A 286 -19.26 19.82 -1.91
C ASP A 286 -17.94 20.37 -2.50
N VAL A 287 -17.67 20.13 -3.80
CA VAL A 287 -16.50 20.69 -4.47
C VAL A 287 -16.68 22.18 -4.68
N SER A 288 -15.96 22.99 -3.92
CA SER A 288 -15.85 24.43 -4.14
C SER A 288 -14.44 24.77 -4.62
N THR A 289 -14.32 25.16 -5.89
CA THR A 289 -13.02 25.65 -6.40
C THR A 289 -12.88 27.12 -6.02
N SER A 290 -11.97 27.42 -5.09
CA SER A 290 -11.69 28.82 -4.73
C SER A 290 -10.61 29.41 -5.66
N LYS A 291 -10.67 30.72 -5.93
CA LYS A 291 -9.58 31.44 -6.63
C LYS A 291 -8.23 31.26 -5.94
N LEU A 292 -8.25 31.04 -4.61
CA LEU A 292 -7.08 30.74 -3.79
C LEU A 292 -6.49 29.39 -4.15
N GLY A 293 -7.33 28.37 -4.39
CA GLY A 293 -6.87 27.02 -4.77
C GLY A 293 -6.07 27.02 -6.07
N ILE A 294 -6.51 27.79 -7.07
CA ILE A 294 -5.77 27.92 -8.35
C ILE A 294 -4.39 28.55 -8.14
N LYS A 295 -4.29 29.58 -7.28
CA LYS A 295 -2.99 30.18 -6.93
C LYS A 295 -2.05 29.18 -6.23
N VAL A 296 -2.60 28.33 -5.36
CA VAL A 296 -1.84 27.28 -4.68
C VAL A 296 -1.29 26.26 -5.68
N VAL A 297 -2.06 25.85 -6.70
CA VAL A 297 -1.54 24.97 -7.77
C VAL A 297 -0.35 25.60 -8.47
N GLY A 298 -0.47 26.88 -8.85
CA GLY A 298 0.64 27.61 -9.47
C GLY A 298 1.87 27.67 -8.57
N ALA A 299 1.69 27.92 -7.28
CA ALA A 299 2.77 27.98 -6.31
C ALA A 299 3.45 26.60 -6.11
N ILE A 300 2.67 25.51 -6.08
CA ILE A 300 3.21 24.14 -6.00
C ILE A 300 4.03 23.82 -7.25
N MET A 301 3.52 24.13 -8.44
CA MET A 301 4.23 23.90 -9.69
C MET A 301 5.52 24.72 -9.76
N HIS A 302 5.46 25.99 -9.31
CA HIS A 302 6.66 26.83 -9.21
C HIS A 302 7.69 26.24 -8.25
N GLY A 303 7.27 25.77 -7.07
CA GLY A 303 8.17 25.15 -6.08
C GLY A 303 8.83 23.85 -6.59
N ILE A 304 8.13 23.07 -7.41
CA ILE A 304 8.71 21.85 -8.02
C ILE A 304 9.74 22.22 -9.12
N THR A 305 9.50 23.31 -9.87
CA THR A 305 10.40 23.74 -10.93
C THR A 305 11.58 24.59 -10.42
N HIS A 306 11.41 25.25 -9.26
CA HIS A 306 12.43 26.06 -8.61
C HIS A 306 12.64 25.57 -7.16
N PRO A 307 13.24 24.37 -6.97
CA PRO A 307 13.46 23.81 -5.65
C PRO A 307 14.53 24.58 -4.88
N ASP A 308 14.43 24.59 -3.57
CA ASP A 308 15.47 25.11 -2.67
C ASP A 308 16.67 24.15 -2.67
N TRP A 309 17.67 24.46 -3.49
CA TRP A 309 18.89 23.65 -3.64
C TRP A 309 19.75 23.67 -2.38
N GLU A 310 19.79 24.79 -1.66
CA GLU A 310 20.56 24.91 -0.42
C GLU A 310 20.01 23.94 0.64
N TYR A 311 18.69 23.92 0.84
CA TYR A 311 18.03 23.00 1.74
C TYR A 311 18.17 21.54 1.28
N MET A 312 18.12 21.28 -0.03
CA MET A 312 18.26 19.92 -0.59
C MET A 312 19.60 19.29 -0.25
N PHE A 313 20.70 20.04 -0.36
CA PHE A 313 22.07 19.57 -0.12
C PHE A 313 22.65 19.98 1.24
N MET A 314 21.82 20.54 2.11
CA MET A 314 22.22 20.93 3.45
C MET A 314 22.82 19.72 4.19
N THR A 315 24.03 19.89 4.72
CA THR A 315 24.72 18.91 5.54
C THR A 315 24.22 18.99 6.99
N GLY A 316 23.82 17.85 7.58
CA GLY A 316 23.35 17.77 8.95
C GLY A 316 22.04 17.00 9.11
N LYS A 317 21.61 16.83 10.36
CA LYS A 317 20.42 16.02 10.69
C LYS A 317 19.10 16.62 10.22
N SER A 318 19.06 17.91 9.93
CA SER A 318 17.88 18.62 9.40
C SER A 318 17.84 18.69 7.87
N GLY A 319 18.93 18.30 7.19
CA GLY A 319 19.00 18.31 5.72
C GLY A 319 18.16 17.20 5.08
N VAL A 320 17.64 17.47 3.87
CA VAL A 320 16.75 16.55 3.12
C VAL A 320 17.41 15.19 2.92
N MET A 321 18.71 15.15 2.60
CA MET A 321 19.44 13.90 2.34
C MET A 321 19.51 13.00 3.59
N TYR A 322 19.80 13.58 4.77
CA TYR A 322 19.82 12.82 6.02
C TYR A 322 18.43 12.30 6.39
N LEU A 323 17.41 13.14 6.30
CA LEU A 323 16.03 12.77 6.60
C LEU A 323 15.50 11.70 5.64
N MET A 324 15.97 11.71 4.39
CA MET A 324 15.65 10.67 3.43
C MET A 324 16.34 9.35 3.76
N LEU A 325 17.62 9.38 4.15
CA LEU A 325 18.34 8.20 4.65
C LEU A 325 17.63 7.61 5.87
N GLU A 326 17.22 8.45 6.82
CA GLU A 326 16.44 8.03 7.99
C GLU A 326 15.11 7.37 7.58
N THR A 327 14.41 7.95 6.61
CA THR A 327 13.16 7.38 6.06
C THR A 327 13.37 6.00 5.44
N ILE A 328 14.46 5.83 4.67
CA ILE A 328 14.85 4.53 4.11
C ILE A 328 15.18 3.54 5.23
N ALA A 329 15.94 3.99 6.23
CA ALA A 329 16.32 3.14 7.36
C ALA A 329 15.10 2.66 8.16
N ILE A 330 14.10 3.53 8.40
CA ILE A 330 12.81 3.16 9.01
C ILE A 330 12.11 2.09 8.17
N ALA A 331 12.03 2.29 6.84
CA ALA A 331 11.36 1.37 5.95
C ALA A 331 12.06 0.00 5.88
N VAL A 332 13.39 -0.03 5.78
CA VAL A 332 14.19 -1.27 5.72
C VAL A 332 14.10 -2.02 7.04
N ALA A 333 14.41 -1.37 8.16
CA ALA A 333 14.39 -1.99 9.48
C ALA A 333 12.98 -2.53 9.82
N GLY A 334 11.94 -1.73 9.61
CA GLY A 334 10.54 -2.13 9.85
C GLY A 334 10.07 -3.26 8.94
N THR A 335 10.49 -3.28 7.66
CA THR A 335 10.14 -4.36 6.73
C THR A 335 10.84 -5.66 7.13
N CYS A 336 12.13 -5.62 7.44
CA CYS A 336 12.90 -6.80 7.82
C CYS A 336 12.39 -7.42 9.13
N ALA A 337 12.19 -6.60 10.17
CA ALA A 337 11.62 -7.06 11.42
C ALA A 337 10.21 -7.64 11.22
N GLY A 338 9.35 -6.94 10.46
CA GLY A 338 8.01 -7.41 10.14
C GLY A 338 7.99 -8.71 9.34
N ALA A 339 8.95 -8.92 8.44
CA ALA A 339 9.05 -10.15 7.65
C ALA A 339 9.34 -11.37 8.52
N VAL A 340 10.21 -11.24 9.53
CA VAL A 340 10.52 -12.34 10.48
C VAL A 340 9.25 -12.79 11.20
N PHE A 341 8.49 -11.86 11.78
CA PHE A 341 7.23 -12.17 12.46
C PHE A 341 6.16 -12.69 11.49
N ALA A 342 6.12 -12.16 10.26
CA ALA A 342 5.17 -12.60 9.25
C ALA A 342 5.38 -14.06 8.83
N VAL A 343 6.62 -14.54 8.75
CA VAL A 343 6.91 -15.97 8.49
C VAL A 343 6.32 -16.85 9.59
N ILE A 344 6.53 -16.49 10.86
CA ILE A 344 6.01 -17.25 12.01
C ILE A 344 4.48 -17.29 11.96
N LEU A 345 3.82 -16.12 11.77
CA LEU A 345 2.38 -16.04 11.70
C LEU A 345 1.79 -16.77 10.49
N THR A 346 2.54 -16.88 9.38
CA THR A 346 2.11 -17.62 8.20
C THR A 346 1.93 -19.10 8.49
N LEU A 347 2.79 -19.69 9.31
CA LEU A 347 2.65 -21.09 9.72
C LEU A 347 1.36 -21.32 10.49
N ILE A 348 0.95 -20.34 11.33
CA ILE A 348 -0.29 -20.40 12.12
C ILE A 348 -1.54 -20.13 11.25
N ASN A 349 -1.41 -19.40 10.16
CA ASN A 349 -2.54 -18.98 9.32
C ASN A 349 -2.84 -19.93 8.15
N SER A 350 -1.91 -20.84 7.82
CA SER A 350 -2.07 -21.74 6.68
C SER A 350 -2.81 -23.01 7.06
N ARG A 351 -3.89 -23.31 6.31
CA ARG A 351 -4.65 -24.56 6.45
C ARG A 351 -3.86 -25.82 6.09
N LYS A 352 -2.67 -25.66 5.48
CA LYS A 352 -1.79 -26.78 5.17
C LYS A 352 -1.00 -27.30 6.37
N PHE A 353 -0.81 -26.44 7.37
CA PHE A 353 -0.04 -26.78 8.57
C PHE A 353 -0.89 -26.91 9.82
N ILE A 354 -2.04 -26.22 9.89
CA ILE A 354 -2.89 -26.12 11.08
C ILE A 354 -4.35 -26.39 10.72
N PRO A 355 -5.16 -26.95 11.64
CA PRO A 355 -6.59 -27.19 11.45
C PRO A 355 -7.35 -25.91 11.03
N ALA A 356 -8.35 -26.06 10.18
CA ALA A 356 -9.11 -24.96 9.59
C ALA A 356 -9.68 -23.94 10.59
N PRO A 357 -10.24 -24.32 11.77
CA PRO A 357 -10.75 -23.36 12.75
C PRO A 357 -9.65 -22.45 13.32
N MET A 358 -8.49 -23.03 13.66
CA MET A 358 -7.36 -22.26 14.21
C MET A 358 -6.75 -21.33 13.15
N ALA A 359 -6.61 -21.81 11.91
CA ALA A 359 -6.16 -20.99 10.80
C ALA A 359 -7.14 -19.83 10.52
N PHE A 360 -8.44 -20.04 10.69
CA PHE A 360 -9.45 -18.98 10.55
C PHE A 360 -9.28 -17.90 11.63
N ILE A 361 -9.10 -18.28 12.90
CA ILE A 361 -8.84 -17.33 14.00
C ILE A 361 -7.57 -16.53 13.73
N GLY A 362 -6.48 -17.21 13.31
CA GLY A 362 -5.25 -16.54 12.95
C GLY A 362 -5.43 -15.51 11.83
N ARG A 363 -6.21 -15.84 10.80
CA ARG A 363 -6.55 -14.92 9.70
C ARG A 363 -7.35 -13.70 10.19
N LEU A 364 -8.28 -13.88 11.12
CA LEU A 364 -9.02 -12.76 11.74
C LEU A 364 -8.08 -11.83 12.53
N VAL A 365 -7.13 -12.39 13.29
CA VAL A 365 -6.13 -11.60 14.02
C VAL A 365 -5.26 -10.80 13.05
N VAL A 366 -4.75 -11.41 11.99
CA VAL A 366 -3.94 -10.72 10.98
C VAL A 366 -4.76 -9.64 10.26
N MET A 367 -6.04 -9.89 10.02
CA MET A 367 -6.95 -8.91 9.45
C MET A 367 -7.16 -7.72 10.39
N ALA A 368 -7.35 -7.96 11.69
CA ALA A 368 -7.43 -6.91 12.70
C ALA A 368 -6.16 -6.05 12.71
N ILE A 369 -4.97 -6.67 12.70
CA ILE A 369 -3.70 -5.95 12.60
C ILE A 369 -3.64 -5.08 11.34
N ARG A 370 -4.11 -5.56 10.19
CA ARG A 370 -4.10 -4.82 8.91
C ARG A 370 -5.10 -3.66 8.88
N THR A 371 -6.17 -3.75 9.64
CA THR A 371 -7.24 -2.75 9.64
C THR A 371 -6.85 -1.51 10.42
N VAL A 372 -6.02 -1.65 11.45
CA VAL A 372 -5.53 -0.51 12.22
C VAL A 372 -4.71 0.41 11.32
N PRO A 373 -5.09 1.70 11.18
CA PRO A 373 -4.36 2.66 10.37
C PRO A 373 -2.92 2.86 10.86
N VAL A 374 -1.99 3.08 9.91
CA VAL A 374 -0.55 3.29 10.18
C VAL A 374 -0.31 4.35 11.26
N TYR A 375 -1.09 5.44 11.26
CA TYR A 375 -0.94 6.54 12.21
C TYR A 375 -1.31 6.15 13.63
N VAL A 376 -2.29 5.27 13.81
CA VAL A 376 -2.65 4.77 15.15
C VAL A 376 -1.48 3.98 15.73
N TYR A 377 -0.84 3.13 14.93
CA TYR A 377 0.40 2.47 15.34
C TYR A 377 1.51 3.48 15.68
N GLY A 378 1.70 4.51 14.84
CA GLY A 378 2.66 5.58 15.09
C GLY A 378 2.44 6.24 16.46
N LEU A 379 1.21 6.62 16.75
CA LEU A 379 0.86 7.26 18.03
C LEU A 379 1.02 6.32 19.24
N ILE A 380 0.73 5.02 19.08
CA ILE A 380 0.97 4.02 20.13
C ILE A 380 2.47 3.92 20.42
N PHE A 381 3.29 3.78 19.38
CA PHE A 381 4.72 3.54 19.56
C PHE A 381 5.48 4.80 20.01
N ILE A 382 5.05 6.00 19.62
CA ILE A 382 5.59 7.25 20.16
C ILE A 382 5.42 7.31 21.69
N ARG A 383 4.35 6.76 22.24
CA ARG A 383 4.15 6.67 23.69
C ARG A 383 5.15 5.75 24.38
N VAL A 384 5.64 4.74 23.66
CA VAL A 384 6.61 3.77 24.18
C VAL A 384 8.04 4.26 24.03
N THR A 385 8.39 4.72 22.84
CA THR A 385 9.78 5.05 22.48
C THR A 385 10.08 6.55 22.53
N GLY A 386 9.06 7.39 22.61
CA GLY A 386 9.16 8.82 22.34
C GLY A 386 9.03 9.12 20.83
N PRO A 387 8.94 10.41 20.47
CA PRO A 387 8.95 10.82 19.06
C PRO A 387 10.33 10.52 18.43
N GLY A 388 10.33 10.09 17.17
CA GLY A 388 11.54 9.79 16.40
C GLY A 388 11.47 8.51 15.57
N SER A 389 12.56 8.19 14.88
CA SER A 389 12.69 7.10 13.92
C SER A 389 12.43 5.73 14.50
N PHE A 390 12.73 5.51 15.77
CA PHE A 390 12.46 4.23 16.41
C PHE A 390 10.96 3.90 16.48
N ALA A 391 10.11 4.89 16.83
CA ALA A 391 8.66 4.74 16.73
C ALA A 391 8.22 4.40 15.29
N GLY A 392 8.87 5.01 14.30
CA GLY A 392 8.66 4.72 12.89
C GLY A 392 8.97 3.28 12.52
N VAL A 393 10.08 2.72 12.99
CA VAL A 393 10.46 1.31 12.77
C VAL A 393 9.40 0.36 13.32
N LEU A 394 8.96 0.55 14.56
CA LEU A 394 7.94 -0.30 15.18
C LEU A 394 6.59 -0.20 14.44
N THR A 395 6.24 1.00 13.99
CA THR A 395 5.05 1.25 13.18
C THR A 395 5.11 0.49 11.85
N MET A 396 6.22 0.62 11.12
CA MET A 396 6.41 -0.08 9.84
C MET A 396 6.51 -1.59 10.03
N MET A 397 7.07 -2.07 11.14
CA MET A 397 7.10 -3.47 11.52
C MET A 397 5.67 -4.02 11.64
N MET A 398 4.80 -3.38 12.43
CA MET A 398 3.41 -3.83 12.63
C MET A 398 2.62 -3.85 11.31
N CYS A 399 2.74 -2.79 10.51
CA CYS A 399 2.12 -2.74 9.19
C CYS A 399 2.63 -3.82 8.24
N SER A 400 3.92 -4.15 8.32
CA SER A 400 4.54 -5.19 7.50
C SER A 400 4.12 -6.58 7.94
N ILE A 401 4.00 -6.86 9.24
CA ILE A 401 3.49 -8.12 9.77
C ILE A 401 2.14 -8.46 9.12
N GLY A 402 1.15 -7.56 9.18
CA GLY A 402 -0.18 -7.83 8.68
C GLY A 402 -0.23 -8.11 7.17
N LEU A 403 0.48 -7.30 6.37
CA LEU A 403 0.43 -7.42 4.91
C LEU A 403 1.30 -8.56 4.36
N LEU A 404 2.49 -8.77 4.94
CA LEU A 404 3.37 -9.87 4.53
C LEU A 404 2.76 -11.22 4.91
N THR A 405 2.19 -11.35 6.10
CA THR A 405 1.51 -12.60 6.50
C THR A 405 0.41 -12.97 5.52
N LYS A 406 -0.44 -12.03 5.08
CA LYS A 406 -1.47 -12.32 4.05
C LYS A 406 -0.83 -12.86 2.76
N ARG A 407 0.23 -12.18 2.24
CA ARG A 407 0.90 -12.60 1.00
C ARG A 407 1.60 -13.94 1.13
N PHE A 408 2.30 -14.15 2.22
CA PHE A 408 2.98 -15.41 2.50
C PHE A 408 1.98 -16.57 2.65
N THR A 409 0.85 -16.33 3.34
CA THR A 409 -0.21 -17.34 3.47
C THR A 409 -0.78 -17.72 2.10
N VAL A 410 -1.05 -16.74 1.21
CA VAL A 410 -1.50 -17.02 -0.17
C VAL A 410 -0.44 -17.82 -0.94
N ALA A 411 0.84 -17.50 -0.80
CA ALA A 411 1.93 -18.24 -1.44
C ALA A 411 1.97 -19.70 -0.95
N VAL A 412 1.83 -19.91 0.36
CA VAL A 412 1.79 -21.26 0.96
C VAL A 412 0.53 -22.00 0.53
N ASP A 413 -0.64 -21.36 0.52
CA ASP A 413 -1.91 -22.01 0.14
C ASP A 413 -1.91 -22.46 -1.35
N ASN A 414 -1.20 -21.74 -2.22
CA ASN A 414 -1.04 -22.10 -3.64
C ASN A 414 0.12 -23.07 -3.91
N TRP A 415 0.99 -23.31 -2.93
CA TRP A 415 2.14 -24.21 -3.08
C TRP A 415 1.70 -25.67 -3.19
N SER A 416 2.34 -26.45 -4.08
CA SER A 416 2.11 -27.91 -4.19
C SER A 416 2.71 -28.65 -2.98
N MET A 417 1.89 -29.47 -2.31
CA MET A 417 2.34 -30.26 -1.16
C MET A 417 2.93 -31.62 -1.56
N ALA A 418 3.13 -31.89 -2.85
CA ALA A 418 3.60 -33.20 -3.33
C ALA A 418 4.97 -33.58 -2.72
N ALA A 419 5.96 -32.71 -2.86
CA ALA A 419 7.31 -32.94 -2.28
C ALA A 419 7.29 -33.01 -0.75
N TRP A 420 6.46 -32.16 -0.11
CA TRP A 420 6.28 -32.19 1.35
C TRP A 420 5.72 -33.53 1.83
N ASN A 421 4.68 -34.03 1.16
CA ASN A 421 4.04 -35.30 1.51
C ASN A 421 4.96 -36.50 1.23
N ALA A 422 5.69 -36.49 0.13
CA ALA A 422 6.69 -37.54 -0.16
C ALA A 422 7.74 -37.64 0.94
N CYS A 423 8.30 -36.50 1.39
CA CYS A 423 9.23 -36.49 2.51
C CYS A 423 8.58 -36.90 3.84
N LYS A 424 7.28 -36.58 4.04
CA LYS A 424 6.53 -37.02 5.22
C LYS A 424 6.39 -38.55 5.24
N CYS A 425 6.06 -39.15 4.10
CA CYS A 425 5.98 -40.61 3.96
C CYS A 425 7.34 -41.31 4.19
N ALA A 426 8.44 -40.63 3.82
CA ALA A 426 9.81 -41.10 4.10
C ALA A 426 10.25 -40.91 5.57
N GLY A 427 9.35 -40.52 6.48
CA GLY A 427 9.64 -40.41 7.92
C GLY A 427 10.41 -39.15 8.33
N THR A 428 10.61 -38.17 7.45
CA THR A 428 11.38 -36.96 7.80
C THR A 428 10.62 -36.06 8.79
N GLY A 429 11.36 -35.48 9.76
CA GLY A 429 10.80 -34.57 10.77
C GLY A 429 10.29 -33.25 10.19
N PHE A 430 9.42 -32.56 10.92
CA PHE A 430 8.78 -31.29 10.49
C PHE A 430 9.81 -30.21 10.15
N ILE A 431 10.83 -30.01 10.98
CA ILE A 431 11.87 -28.99 10.79
C ILE A 431 12.71 -29.29 9.54
N ALA A 432 13.04 -30.56 9.30
CA ALA A 432 13.78 -30.99 8.11
C ALA A 432 12.98 -30.69 6.83
N ARG A 433 11.69 -31.03 6.80
CA ARG A 433 10.79 -30.71 5.68
C ARG A 433 10.66 -29.20 5.46
N LEU A 434 10.56 -28.42 6.52
CA LEU A 434 10.50 -26.97 6.43
C LEU A 434 11.77 -26.41 5.78
N ARG A 435 12.95 -26.87 6.23
CA ARG A 435 14.25 -26.39 5.76
C ARG A 435 14.58 -26.82 4.34
N TYR A 436 14.30 -28.08 3.97
CA TYR A 436 14.77 -28.65 2.72
C TYR A 436 13.72 -28.69 1.61
N VAL A 437 12.43 -28.55 1.94
CA VAL A 437 11.33 -28.56 0.97
C VAL A 437 10.65 -27.19 0.90
N ALA A 438 10.06 -26.70 1.99
CA ALA A 438 9.25 -25.49 1.98
C ALA A 438 10.10 -24.23 1.70
N VAL A 439 11.21 -24.04 2.41
CA VAL A 439 12.06 -22.85 2.25
C VAL A 439 12.62 -22.71 0.84
N PRO A 440 13.18 -23.74 0.18
CA PRO A 440 13.67 -23.62 -1.19
C PRO A 440 12.59 -23.25 -2.21
N GLU A 441 11.38 -23.77 -2.07
CA GLU A 441 10.28 -23.51 -3.01
C GLU A 441 9.60 -22.16 -2.78
N LEU A 442 9.42 -21.75 -1.53
CA LEU A 442 8.70 -20.52 -1.17
C LEU A 442 9.59 -19.27 -1.12
N LYS A 443 10.91 -19.42 -1.02
CA LYS A 443 11.85 -18.29 -0.85
C LYS A 443 11.73 -17.21 -1.91
N ILE A 444 11.47 -17.57 -3.17
CA ILE A 444 11.35 -16.62 -4.28
C ILE A 444 10.10 -15.76 -4.08
N GLN A 445 8.95 -16.39 -3.80
CA GLN A 445 7.67 -15.70 -3.60
C GLN A 445 7.72 -14.82 -2.34
N PHE A 446 8.38 -15.29 -1.27
CA PHE A 446 8.56 -14.51 -0.04
C PHE A 446 9.48 -13.32 -0.27
N LYS A 447 10.59 -13.51 -0.99
CA LYS A 447 11.49 -12.40 -1.38
C LYS A 447 10.75 -11.34 -2.18
N ASP A 448 9.98 -11.75 -3.19
CA ASP A 448 9.21 -10.83 -4.03
C ASP A 448 8.18 -10.04 -3.21
N ALA A 449 7.51 -10.68 -2.25
CA ALA A 449 6.58 -10.02 -1.36
C ALA A 449 7.28 -9.00 -0.43
N VAL A 450 8.47 -9.35 0.10
CA VAL A 450 9.27 -8.45 0.95
C VAL A 450 9.76 -7.25 0.16
N MET A 451 10.28 -7.45 -1.06
CA MET A 451 10.74 -6.36 -1.94
C MET A 451 9.60 -5.41 -2.32
N TYR A 452 8.43 -5.95 -2.66
CA TYR A 452 7.24 -5.14 -2.90
C TYR A 452 6.84 -4.36 -1.64
N ARG A 453 6.90 -4.99 -0.46
CA ARG A 453 6.56 -4.33 0.80
C ARG A 453 7.53 -3.21 1.14
N LEU A 454 8.83 -3.41 0.89
CA LEU A 454 9.85 -2.39 1.07
C LEU A 454 9.56 -1.14 0.22
N ASP A 455 9.24 -1.33 -1.07
CA ASP A 455 8.85 -0.23 -1.96
C ASP A 455 7.63 0.56 -1.42
N VAL A 456 6.62 -0.13 -0.92
CA VAL A 456 5.45 0.50 -0.29
C VAL A 456 5.84 1.20 1.02
N ASN A 457 6.69 0.59 1.83
CA ASN A 457 7.08 1.13 3.14
C ASN A 457 7.90 2.41 3.03
N VAL A 458 8.78 2.56 2.03
CA VAL A 458 9.53 3.80 1.81
C VAL A 458 8.58 4.98 1.59
N ARG A 459 7.55 4.79 0.76
CA ARG A 459 6.53 5.80 0.54
C ARG A 459 5.66 6.07 1.78
N SER A 460 5.32 5.03 2.53
CA SER A 460 4.52 5.19 3.75
C SER A 460 5.32 5.80 4.89
N ALA A 461 6.62 5.48 5.01
CA ALA A 461 7.50 6.06 6.01
C ALA A 461 7.68 7.57 5.83
N SER A 462 7.66 8.06 4.57
CA SER A 462 7.73 9.51 4.29
C SER A 462 6.53 10.29 4.86
N THR A 463 5.43 9.63 5.21
CA THR A 463 4.27 10.27 5.83
C THR A 463 4.18 10.08 7.34
N LEU A 464 5.02 9.22 7.94
CA LEU A 464 5.01 8.97 9.38
C LEU A 464 5.48 10.17 10.22
N GLY A 465 6.25 11.04 9.62
CA GLY A 465 6.67 12.30 10.24
C GLY A 465 5.51 13.18 10.68
N LEU A 466 4.33 13.06 10.06
CA LEU A 466 3.07 13.73 10.45
C LEU A 466 2.72 13.51 11.93
N VAL A 467 2.97 12.32 12.43
CA VAL A 467 2.69 11.96 13.82
C VAL A 467 3.95 12.02 14.69
N GLY A 468 5.07 12.53 14.15
CA GLY A 468 6.33 12.61 14.90
C GLY A 468 7.14 11.30 14.97
N ALA A 469 6.87 10.35 14.05
CA ALA A 469 7.58 9.07 14.00
C ALA A 469 8.84 9.09 13.09
N GLY A 470 9.50 10.24 12.99
CA GLY A 470 10.78 10.44 12.28
C GLY A 470 10.68 10.55 10.77
N GLY A 471 11.83 10.72 10.11
CA GLY A 471 11.95 10.81 8.67
C GLY A 471 11.52 12.13 8.05
N ILE A 472 11.49 12.15 6.71
CA ILE A 472 11.27 13.34 5.87
C ILE A 472 9.85 13.94 5.97
N GLY A 473 8.88 13.20 6.53
CA GLY A 473 7.49 13.64 6.59
C GLY A 473 7.23 14.81 7.52
N ALA A 474 7.99 14.96 8.60
CA ALA A 474 7.80 16.06 9.55
C ALA A 474 8.09 17.44 8.92
N PRO A 475 9.26 17.68 8.32
CA PRO A 475 9.53 18.95 7.64
C PRO A 475 8.62 19.17 6.42
N LEU A 476 8.25 18.13 5.70
CA LEU A 476 7.35 18.25 4.56
C LEU A 476 6.05 18.96 4.94
N ILE A 477 5.41 18.57 6.05
CA ILE A 477 4.17 19.18 6.49
C ILE A 477 4.36 20.57 7.08
N VAL A 478 5.44 20.77 7.82
CA VAL A 478 5.77 22.10 8.34
C VAL A 478 5.92 23.09 7.18
N TYR A 479 6.64 22.73 6.13
CA TYR A 479 6.81 23.59 4.96
C TYR A 479 5.52 23.75 4.14
N MET A 480 4.70 22.70 3.99
CA MET A 480 3.39 22.82 3.35
C MET A 480 2.46 23.78 4.11
N ASN A 481 2.39 23.67 5.43
CA ASN A 481 1.56 24.55 6.26
C ASN A 481 2.07 26.01 6.27
N ASN A 482 3.37 26.21 6.08
CA ASN A 482 4.00 27.52 5.97
C ASN A 482 4.05 28.06 4.53
N TYR A 483 3.43 27.35 3.56
CA TYR A 483 3.40 27.71 2.13
C TYR A 483 4.80 27.87 1.50
N ARG A 484 5.82 27.22 2.04
CA ARG A 484 7.19 27.18 1.49
C ARG A 484 7.30 26.08 0.43
N TRP A 485 6.72 26.33 -0.74
CA TRP A 485 6.64 25.35 -1.81
C TRP A 485 7.98 25.02 -2.47
N ASP A 486 8.96 25.90 -2.37
CA ASP A 486 10.37 25.71 -2.74
C ASP A 486 11.01 24.53 -1.97
N ALA A 487 10.90 24.54 -0.65
CA ALA A 487 11.39 23.46 0.20
C ALA A 487 10.58 22.17 0.02
N VAL A 488 9.25 22.27 -0.16
CA VAL A 488 8.39 21.13 -0.50
C VAL A 488 8.83 20.49 -1.82
N GLY A 489 9.14 21.30 -2.85
CA GLY A 489 9.65 20.82 -4.13
C GLY A 489 10.93 20.02 -3.98
N SER A 490 11.90 20.52 -3.18
CA SER A 490 13.15 19.82 -2.88
C SER A 490 12.91 18.44 -2.26
N ILE A 491 12.01 18.36 -1.27
CA ILE A 491 11.63 17.09 -0.61
C ILE A 491 10.99 16.12 -1.62
N LEU A 492 10.04 16.59 -2.43
CA LEU A 492 9.33 15.73 -3.41
C LEU A 492 10.26 15.21 -4.50
N ILE A 493 11.22 16.03 -4.97
CA ILE A 493 12.22 15.60 -5.95
C ILE A 493 13.12 14.51 -5.38
N VAL A 494 13.67 14.69 -4.19
CA VAL A 494 14.51 13.67 -3.54
C VAL A 494 13.72 12.39 -3.30
N LEU A 495 12.48 12.49 -2.82
CA LEU A 495 11.60 11.35 -2.62
C LEU A 495 11.35 10.60 -3.95
N PHE A 496 11.09 11.34 -5.03
CA PHE A 496 10.89 10.75 -6.36
C PHE A 496 12.14 9.99 -6.83
N VAL A 497 13.31 10.61 -6.76
CA VAL A 497 14.58 9.99 -7.19
C VAL A 497 14.85 8.73 -6.38
N VAL A 498 14.71 8.78 -5.06
CA VAL A 498 14.96 7.64 -4.18
C VAL A 498 14.00 6.49 -4.44
N VAL A 499 12.69 6.76 -4.57
CA VAL A 499 11.70 5.70 -4.87
C VAL A 499 12.00 5.08 -6.25
N LEU A 500 12.39 5.88 -7.24
CA LEU A 500 12.77 5.39 -8.56
C LEU A 500 14.01 4.48 -8.49
N LEU A 501 15.03 4.88 -7.73
CA LEU A 501 16.24 4.07 -7.50
C LEU A 501 15.90 2.74 -6.81
N ILE A 502 15.06 2.76 -5.77
CA ILE A 502 14.63 1.53 -5.08
C ILE A 502 13.86 0.61 -6.02
N GLU A 503 13.00 1.16 -6.87
CA GLU A 503 12.27 0.36 -7.86
C GLU A 503 13.21 -0.27 -8.90
N LEU A 504 14.19 0.48 -9.39
CA LEU A 504 15.21 -0.05 -10.31
C LEU A 504 16.05 -1.15 -9.64
N LEU A 505 16.50 -0.93 -8.42
CA LEU A 505 17.22 -1.93 -7.63
C LEU A 505 16.38 -3.20 -7.41
N SER A 506 15.10 -3.04 -7.08
CA SER A 506 14.17 -4.15 -6.91
C SER A 506 14.00 -4.97 -8.20
N LYS A 507 13.91 -4.32 -9.37
CA LYS A 507 13.86 -4.97 -10.67
C LYS A 507 15.16 -5.70 -11.01
N CYS A 508 16.32 -5.09 -10.73
CA CYS A 508 17.63 -5.72 -10.92
C CYS A 508 17.78 -6.96 -10.04
N LEU A 509 17.42 -6.88 -8.76
CA LEU A 509 17.49 -8.00 -7.83
C LEU A 509 16.56 -9.17 -8.20
N LYS A 510 15.43 -8.89 -8.86
CA LYS A 510 14.55 -9.93 -9.41
C LYS A 510 15.13 -10.65 -10.61
N ARG A 511 15.96 -9.98 -11.44
CA ARG A 511 16.58 -10.55 -12.63
C ARG A 511 17.82 -11.43 -12.33
N ILE A 512 18.47 -11.22 -11.20
CA ILE A 512 19.71 -11.94 -10.81
C ILE A 512 19.41 -13.36 -10.28
N HIS A 513 18.16 -13.72 -10.12
CA HIS A 513 17.71 -15.03 -9.63
C HIS A 513 16.64 -15.63 -10.52
#